data_6caa9a9fea7761ac3bd9ef6a42a14ae5
#
_entry.id   6caa9a9fea7761ac3bd9ef6a42a14ae5
#
_cell.length_a   1.000
_cell.length_b   1.000
_cell.length_c   1.000
_cell.angle_alpha   90.00
_cell.angle_beta   90.00
_cell.angle_gamma   90.00
#
_symmetry.space_group_name_H-M   'P 1'
#
loop_
_entity.id
_entity.type
_entity.pdbx_description
1 polymer ?
#
loop_
_entity_poly.entity_id
_entity_poly.type
_entity_poly.pdbx_seq_one_letter_code
_entity_poly.pdbx_strand_id
1 'polypeptide(L)'
;YCHLSESTDEIMAEWMEMAGDLYTTSVPVKPGVVDYLEKCKAAGERMAVLTSSVPAHCHAALEHLGLKPYFEHIYFAQELGMDKKEPAIYRKTAELLGVDVADCTIFDDSIAACRSARTAGMQVIGVYDEFFHVSWDEMQTVCHRCIRSFAELV
;
A
#
# COMPACT_ATOMS: atom_id res chain seq x y z
N TYR A 1 20.85 25.08 -7.42
CA TYR A 1 20.87 24.00 -8.42
C TYR A 1 22.14 23.19 -8.18
N CYS A 2 21.98 21.92 -7.75
CA CYS A 2 23.10 20.98 -7.72
C CYS A 2 23.42 20.61 -9.19
N HIS A 3 24.66 20.87 -9.61
CA HIS A 3 25.17 20.32 -10.85
C HIS A 3 25.61 18.87 -10.54
N LEU A 4 24.73 17.92 -10.84
CA LEU A 4 25.09 16.50 -10.84
C LEU A 4 25.84 16.21 -12.15
N SER A 5 26.91 15.43 -12.08
CA SER A 5 27.71 15.00 -13.24
C SER A 5 27.03 13.85 -14.00
N GLU A 6 26.14 13.13 -13.29
CA GLU A 6 25.42 11.97 -13.80
C GLU A 6 24.18 12.37 -14.60
N SER A 7 23.84 11.60 -15.61
CA SER A 7 22.60 11.73 -16.35
C SER A 7 21.40 11.31 -15.50
N THR A 8 20.22 11.78 -15.88
CA THR A 8 18.96 11.36 -15.21
C THR A 8 18.79 9.84 -15.21
N ASP A 9 19.20 9.18 -16.29
CA ASP A 9 19.07 7.72 -16.42
C ASP A 9 20.03 6.97 -15.49
N GLU A 10 21.24 7.47 -15.30
CA GLU A 10 22.22 6.91 -14.36
C GLU A 10 21.74 7.07 -12.91
N ILE A 11 21.22 8.25 -12.55
CA ILE A 11 20.65 8.51 -11.22
C ILE A 11 19.44 7.61 -10.97
N MET A 12 18.56 7.45 -11.95
CA MET A 12 17.40 6.56 -11.83
C MET A 12 17.80 5.11 -11.69
N ALA A 13 18.83 4.65 -12.41
CA ALA A 13 19.32 3.28 -12.30
C ALA A 13 19.91 3.00 -10.91
N GLU A 14 20.74 3.89 -10.38
CA GLU A 14 21.30 3.80 -9.03
C GLU A 14 20.20 3.81 -7.96
N TRP A 15 19.22 4.72 -8.08
CA TRP A 15 18.09 4.76 -7.17
C TRP A 15 17.28 3.47 -7.18
N MET A 16 17.05 2.88 -8.35
CA MET A 16 16.33 1.62 -8.50
C MET A 16 17.08 0.46 -7.86
N GLU A 17 18.41 0.41 -7.99
CA GLU A 17 19.26 -0.60 -7.37
C GLU A 17 19.23 -0.46 -5.85
N MET A 18 19.47 0.74 -5.32
CA MET A 18 19.41 1.03 -3.88
C MET A 18 18.03 0.69 -3.28
N ALA A 19 16.96 1.05 -3.95
CA ALA A 19 15.61 0.73 -3.50
C ALA A 19 15.38 -0.79 -3.48
N GLY A 20 15.83 -1.52 -4.49
CA GLY A 20 15.76 -2.98 -4.56
C GLY A 20 16.47 -3.64 -3.38
N ASP A 21 17.67 -3.22 -3.06
CA ASP A 21 18.44 -3.71 -1.91
C ASP A 21 17.73 -3.45 -0.57
N LEU A 22 17.20 -2.24 -0.37
CA LEU A 22 16.46 -1.90 0.85
C LEU A 22 15.20 -2.76 1.02
N TYR A 23 14.44 -2.97 -0.05
CA TYR A 23 13.23 -3.80 -0.01
C TYR A 23 13.50 -5.28 0.28
N THR A 24 14.69 -5.78 -0.07
CA THR A 24 15.07 -7.18 0.16
C THR A 24 15.82 -7.42 1.45
N THR A 25 16.34 -6.38 2.12
CA THR A 25 17.23 -6.56 3.28
C THR A 25 16.80 -5.82 4.54
N SER A 26 16.14 -4.67 4.40
CA SER A 26 16.07 -3.70 5.51
C SER A 26 14.67 -3.21 5.86
N VAL A 27 13.70 -3.28 4.95
CA VAL A 27 12.34 -2.78 5.22
C VAL A 27 11.60 -3.75 6.14
N PRO A 28 11.26 -3.36 7.38
CA PRO A 28 10.55 -4.22 8.29
C PRO A 28 9.05 -4.21 8.02
N VAL A 29 8.36 -5.25 8.47
CA VAL A 29 6.90 -5.27 8.56
C VAL A 29 6.46 -4.31 9.66
N LYS A 30 5.41 -3.52 9.42
CA LYS A 30 4.80 -2.69 10.48
C LYS A 30 4.29 -3.58 11.64
N PRO A 31 4.39 -3.11 12.90
CA PRO A 31 3.99 -3.92 14.06
C PRO A 31 2.54 -4.43 13.97
N GLY A 32 2.35 -5.72 14.27
CA GLY A 32 1.05 -6.40 14.31
C GLY A 32 0.49 -6.82 12.94
N VAL A 33 1.18 -6.53 11.82
CA VAL A 33 0.69 -6.87 10.47
C VAL A 33 0.54 -8.38 10.30
N VAL A 34 1.52 -9.18 10.69
CA VAL A 34 1.47 -10.64 10.51
C VAL A 34 0.30 -11.24 11.28
N ASP A 35 0.12 -10.86 12.55
CA ASP A 35 -0.97 -11.34 13.39
C ASP A 35 -2.34 -10.95 12.81
N TYR A 36 -2.44 -9.72 12.27
CA TYR A 36 -3.65 -9.26 11.62
C TYR A 36 -3.95 -10.03 10.32
N LEU A 37 -2.94 -10.30 9.49
CA LEU A 37 -3.11 -11.10 8.27
C LEU A 37 -3.52 -12.54 8.58
N GLU A 38 -2.95 -13.16 9.64
CA GLU A 38 -3.37 -14.48 10.10
C GLU A 38 -4.84 -14.49 10.57
N LYS A 39 -5.25 -13.44 11.30
CA LYS A 39 -6.64 -13.27 11.73
C LYS A 39 -7.59 -13.15 10.54
N CYS A 40 -7.27 -12.32 9.54
CA CYS A 40 -8.05 -12.19 8.31
C CYS A 40 -8.15 -13.53 7.56
N LYS A 41 -7.03 -14.22 7.42
CA LYS A 41 -6.98 -15.55 6.78
C LYS A 41 -7.84 -16.57 7.50
N ALA A 42 -7.79 -16.60 8.84
CA ALA A 42 -8.61 -17.49 9.65
C ALA A 42 -10.12 -17.16 9.54
N ALA A 43 -10.46 -15.91 9.32
CA ALA A 43 -11.84 -15.45 9.08
C ALA A 43 -12.32 -15.70 7.63
N GLY A 44 -11.44 -16.17 6.74
CA GLY A 44 -11.77 -16.38 5.33
C GLY A 44 -11.84 -15.09 4.51
N GLU A 45 -11.24 -14.01 5.01
CA GLU A 45 -11.19 -12.72 4.29
C GLU A 45 -10.29 -12.82 3.07
N ARG A 46 -10.73 -12.24 1.96
CA ARG A 46 -9.94 -12.13 0.74
C ARG A 46 -9.01 -10.92 0.83
N MET A 47 -7.74 -11.13 0.57
CA MET A 47 -6.73 -10.08 0.72
C MET A 47 -5.98 -9.85 -0.58
N ALA A 48 -5.76 -8.58 -0.94
CA ALA A 48 -4.99 -8.17 -2.10
C ALA A 48 -4.12 -6.95 -1.78
N VAL A 49 -3.08 -6.76 -2.58
CA VAL A 49 -2.24 -5.57 -2.53
C VAL A 49 -2.60 -4.66 -3.70
N LEU A 50 -2.74 -3.36 -3.45
CA LEU A 50 -2.80 -2.31 -4.46
C LEU A 50 -1.66 -1.31 -4.20
N THR A 51 -0.69 -1.23 -5.10
CA THR A 51 0.53 -0.46 -4.89
C THR A 51 0.93 0.40 -6.09
N SER A 52 1.59 1.53 -5.80
CA SER A 52 2.30 2.35 -6.79
C SER A 52 3.80 1.99 -6.88
N SER A 53 4.25 1.00 -6.11
CA SER A 53 5.63 0.52 -6.14
C SER A 53 5.93 -0.18 -7.47
N VAL A 54 7.22 -0.23 -7.80
CA VAL A 54 7.72 -1.02 -8.94
C VAL A 54 7.45 -2.52 -8.68
N PRO A 55 6.90 -3.28 -9.65
CA PRO A 55 6.56 -4.68 -9.47
C PRO A 55 7.69 -5.54 -8.89
N ALA A 56 8.90 -5.41 -9.44
CA ALA A 56 10.06 -6.18 -8.99
C ALA A 56 10.36 -5.96 -7.49
N HIS A 57 10.34 -4.70 -7.03
CA HIS A 57 10.59 -4.36 -5.63
C HIS A 57 9.47 -4.87 -4.70
N CYS A 58 8.21 -4.72 -5.10
CA CYS A 58 7.08 -5.21 -4.32
C CYS A 58 7.11 -6.73 -4.17
N HIS A 59 7.35 -7.46 -5.26
CA HIS A 59 7.47 -8.92 -5.21
C HIS A 59 8.63 -9.36 -4.31
N ALA A 60 9.81 -8.75 -4.46
CA ALA A 60 10.98 -9.06 -3.65
C ALA A 60 10.73 -8.81 -2.16
N ALA A 61 10.10 -7.68 -1.80
CA ALA A 61 9.74 -7.36 -0.43
C ALA A 61 8.74 -8.38 0.16
N LEU A 62 7.67 -8.69 -0.54
CA LEU A 62 6.65 -9.65 -0.07
C LEU A 62 7.20 -11.06 0.07
N GLU A 63 8.13 -11.48 -0.79
CA GLU A 63 8.83 -12.77 -0.69
C GLU A 63 9.80 -12.78 0.49
N HIS A 64 10.65 -11.76 0.61
CA HIS A 64 11.60 -11.62 1.72
C HIS A 64 10.89 -11.64 3.09
N LEU A 65 9.78 -10.94 3.21
CA LEU A 65 9.00 -10.84 4.44
C LEU A 65 8.06 -12.03 4.67
N GLY A 66 7.97 -12.98 3.74
CA GLY A 66 7.06 -14.12 3.82
C GLY A 66 5.57 -13.76 3.74
N LEU A 67 5.25 -12.58 3.21
CA LEU A 67 3.87 -12.06 3.18
C LEU A 67 3.09 -12.42 1.91
N LYS A 68 3.77 -12.81 0.85
CA LYS A 68 3.13 -13.12 -0.44
C LYS A 68 1.98 -14.14 -0.34
N PRO A 69 2.06 -15.22 0.49
CA PRO A 69 1.00 -16.23 0.58
C PRO A 69 -0.32 -15.74 1.20
N TYR A 70 -0.36 -14.55 1.78
CA TYR A 70 -1.60 -13.97 2.32
C TYR A 70 -2.46 -13.31 1.25
N PHE A 71 -1.86 -12.91 0.13
CA PHE A 71 -2.53 -12.13 -0.90
C PHE A 71 -2.85 -12.98 -2.13
N GLU A 72 -4.11 -13.00 -2.53
CA GLU A 72 -4.54 -13.69 -3.74
C GLU A 72 -4.13 -12.94 -5.02
N HIS A 73 -4.04 -11.58 -4.94
CA HIS A 73 -3.66 -10.71 -6.05
C HIS A 73 -2.77 -9.56 -5.58
N ILE A 74 -1.89 -9.13 -6.47
CA ILE A 74 -1.09 -7.91 -6.32
C ILE A 74 -1.36 -7.06 -7.56
N TYR A 75 -1.95 -5.88 -7.35
CA TYR A 75 -2.30 -4.93 -8.41
C TYR A 75 -1.31 -3.76 -8.37
N PHE A 76 -0.74 -3.46 -9.51
CA PHE A 76 0.18 -2.36 -9.69
C PHE A 76 -0.52 -1.21 -10.41
N ALA A 77 -0.51 -0.03 -9.81
CA ALA A 77 -1.16 1.16 -10.36
C ALA A 77 -0.66 1.47 -11.79
N GLN A 78 0.64 1.31 -12.03
CA GLN A 78 1.24 1.50 -13.36
C GLN A 78 0.73 0.50 -14.40
N GLU A 79 0.48 -0.76 -14.03
CA GLU A 79 -0.04 -1.78 -14.96
C GLU A 79 -1.53 -1.55 -15.26
N LEU A 80 -2.26 -0.99 -14.30
CA LEU A 80 -3.64 -0.57 -14.49
C LEU A 80 -3.77 0.74 -15.29
N GLY A 81 -2.65 1.46 -15.52
CA GLY A 81 -2.63 2.76 -16.16
C GLY A 81 -3.36 3.84 -15.37
N MET A 82 -3.38 3.74 -14.03
CA MET A 82 -4.11 4.61 -13.11
C MET A 82 -3.23 5.04 -11.94
N ASP A 83 -3.59 6.16 -11.27
CA ASP A 83 -2.94 6.62 -10.05
C ASP A 83 -3.83 6.32 -8.83
N LYS A 84 -3.23 5.96 -7.69
CA LYS A 84 -3.93 5.79 -6.39
C LYS A 84 -4.60 7.08 -5.90
N LYS A 85 -4.31 8.23 -6.50
CA LYS A 85 -5.05 9.48 -6.27
C LYS A 85 -6.38 9.56 -7.02
N GLU A 86 -6.70 8.57 -7.84
CA GLU A 86 -7.93 8.51 -8.62
C GLU A 86 -8.90 7.49 -8.02
N PRO A 87 -10.17 7.86 -7.72
CA PRO A 87 -11.17 6.91 -7.22
C PRO A 87 -11.42 5.72 -8.17
N ALA A 88 -11.14 5.89 -9.46
CA ALA A 88 -11.35 4.87 -10.48
C ALA A 88 -10.52 3.60 -10.23
N ILE A 89 -9.28 3.74 -9.72
CA ILE A 89 -8.41 2.58 -9.47
C ILE A 89 -8.99 1.63 -8.42
N TYR A 90 -9.62 2.16 -7.38
CA TYR A 90 -10.22 1.36 -6.29
C TYR A 90 -11.46 0.60 -6.78
N ARG A 91 -12.33 1.25 -7.58
CA ARG A 91 -13.47 0.57 -8.23
C ARG A 91 -12.99 -0.51 -9.19
N LYS A 92 -11.94 -0.22 -9.98
CA LYS A 92 -11.35 -1.19 -10.90
C LYS A 92 -10.75 -2.39 -10.17
N THR A 93 -10.07 -2.15 -9.05
CA THR A 93 -9.51 -3.23 -8.22
C THR A 93 -10.62 -4.10 -7.62
N ALA A 94 -11.70 -3.51 -7.11
CA ALA A 94 -12.86 -4.25 -6.59
C ALA A 94 -13.54 -5.08 -7.70
N GLU A 95 -13.73 -4.51 -8.91
CA GLU A 95 -14.23 -5.20 -10.09
C GLU A 95 -13.38 -6.43 -10.44
N LEU A 96 -12.04 -6.27 -10.48
CA LEU A 96 -11.11 -7.35 -10.78
C LEU A 96 -11.12 -8.45 -9.71
N LEU A 97 -11.36 -8.09 -8.45
CA LEU A 97 -11.57 -9.04 -7.35
C LEU A 97 -12.97 -9.69 -7.41
N GLY A 98 -13.90 -9.15 -8.19
CA GLY A 98 -15.26 -9.66 -8.27
C GLY A 98 -16.08 -9.41 -7.01
N VAL A 99 -15.85 -8.27 -6.33
CA VAL A 99 -16.55 -7.86 -5.11
C VAL A 99 -17.11 -6.45 -5.25
N ASP A 100 -18.11 -6.10 -4.42
CA ASP A 100 -18.59 -4.72 -4.36
C ASP A 100 -17.54 -3.83 -3.68
N VAL A 101 -17.34 -2.63 -4.22
CA VAL A 101 -16.40 -1.66 -3.66
C VAL A 101 -16.75 -1.27 -2.22
N ALA A 102 -18.04 -1.29 -1.87
CA ALA A 102 -18.51 -0.99 -0.51
C ALA A 102 -18.15 -2.09 0.52
N ASP A 103 -17.92 -3.31 0.05
CA ASP A 103 -17.48 -4.43 0.90
C ASP A 103 -15.96 -4.49 1.07
N CYS A 104 -15.23 -3.59 0.41
CA CYS A 104 -13.78 -3.53 0.51
C CYS A 104 -13.32 -2.60 1.64
N THR A 105 -12.32 -3.05 2.39
CA THR A 105 -11.57 -2.22 3.34
C THR A 105 -10.15 -2.01 2.84
N ILE A 106 -9.70 -0.76 2.77
CA ILE A 106 -8.32 -0.43 2.43
C ILE A 106 -7.57 0.12 3.64
N PHE A 107 -6.30 -0.22 3.73
CA PHE A 107 -5.32 0.31 4.68
C PHE A 107 -4.28 1.09 3.89
N ASP A 108 -4.10 2.37 4.21
CA ASP A 108 -3.15 3.23 3.50
C ASP A 108 -2.61 4.33 4.43
N ASP A 109 -1.39 4.76 4.22
CA ASP A 109 -0.72 5.83 4.97
C ASP A 109 -0.75 7.18 4.22
N SER A 110 -1.12 7.18 2.95
CA SER A 110 -1.25 8.38 2.13
C SER A 110 -2.64 9.00 2.23
N ILE A 111 -2.72 10.24 2.70
CA ILE A 111 -4.00 10.98 2.76
C ILE A 111 -4.68 11.09 1.39
N ALA A 112 -3.90 11.26 0.31
CA ALA A 112 -4.43 11.34 -1.05
C ALA A 112 -5.09 10.01 -1.49
N ALA A 113 -4.45 8.88 -1.19
CA ALA A 113 -4.99 7.55 -1.45
C ALA A 113 -6.26 7.30 -0.60
N CYS A 114 -6.23 7.63 0.69
CA CYS A 114 -7.38 7.51 1.59
C CYS A 114 -8.60 8.31 1.10
N ARG A 115 -8.42 9.55 0.66
CA ARG A 115 -9.49 10.39 0.07
C ARG A 115 -10.10 9.75 -1.16
N SER A 116 -9.25 9.25 -2.05
CA SER A 116 -9.69 8.63 -3.31
C SER A 116 -10.43 7.32 -3.08
N ALA A 117 -9.92 6.48 -2.19
CA ALA A 117 -10.58 5.23 -1.80
C ALA A 117 -11.95 5.48 -1.15
N ARG A 118 -12.04 6.48 -0.25
CA ARG A 118 -13.31 6.88 0.35
C ARG A 118 -14.30 7.39 -0.70
N THR A 119 -13.84 8.20 -1.64
CA THR A 119 -14.66 8.70 -2.76
C THR A 119 -15.10 7.55 -3.69
N ALA A 120 -14.30 6.49 -3.79
CA ALA A 120 -14.68 5.29 -4.53
C ALA A 120 -15.79 4.48 -3.86
N GLY A 121 -15.96 4.61 -2.54
CA GLY A 121 -16.95 3.90 -1.73
C GLY A 121 -16.40 2.84 -0.78
N MET A 122 -15.06 2.69 -0.69
CA MET A 122 -14.44 1.73 0.23
C MET A 122 -14.54 2.16 1.70
N GLN A 123 -14.47 1.20 2.61
CA GLN A 123 -14.08 1.44 3.99
C GLN A 123 -12.59 1.78 4.02
N VAL A 124 -12.20 2.84 4.75
CA VAL A 124 -10.83 3.32 4.76
C VAL A 124 -10.29 3.36 6.18
N ILE A 125 -9.18 2.67 6.39
CA ILE A 125 -8.41 2.70 7.64
C ILE A 125 -7.08 3.38 7.34
N GLY A 126 -6.88 4.57 7.91
CA GLY A 126 -5.62 5.30 7.84
C GLY A 126 -4.58 4.67 8.76
N VAL A 127 -3.41 4.38 8.22
CA VAL A 127 -2.30 3.79 8.96
C VAL A 127 -1.24 4.86 9.22
N TYR A 128 -0.84 5.02 10.48
CA TYR A 128 0.23 5.97 10.81
C TYR A 128 1.55 5.58 10.15
N ASP A 129 2.18 6.57 9.55
CA ASP A 129 3.56 6.48 9.07
C ASP A 129 4.31 7.75 9.43
N GLU A 130 5.56 7.61 9.92
CA GLU A 130 6.38 8.74 10.34
C GLU A 130 6.65 9.71 9.18
N PHE A 131 6.80 9.19 7.97
CA PHE A 131 7.02 9.99 6.77
C PHE A 131 5.83 10.90 6.44
N PHE A 132 4.60 10.44 6.73
CA PHE A 132 3.37 11.18 6.48
C PHE A 132 2.74 11.80 7.73
N HIS A 133 3.49 11.92 8.83
CA HIS A 133 2.99 12.42 10.13
C HIS A 133 2.28 13.79 10.04
N VAL A 134 2.71 14.67 9.13
CA VAL A 134 2.11 16.00 8.92
C VAL A 134 0.66 15.95 8.46
N SER A 135 0.22 14.86 7.85
CA SER A 135 -1.13 14.64 7.36
C SER A 135 -2.00 13.86 8.35
N TRP A 136 -1.48 13.51 9.52
CA TRP A 136 -2.16 12.62 10.47
C TRP A 136 -3.49 13.17 10.98
N ASP A 137 -3.54 14.45 11.37
CA ASP A 137 -4.78 15.08 11.85
C ASP A 137 -5.84 15.14 10.76
N GLU A 138 -5.44 15.42 9.54
CA GLU A 138 -6.34 15.39 8.38
C GLU A 138 -6.83 13.97 8.08
N MET A 139 -5.97 12.98 8.17
CA MET A 139 -6.31 11.57 7.98
C MET A 139 -7.42 11.12 8.94
N GLN A 140 -7.39 11.56 10.20
CA GLN A 140 -8.43 11.27 11.19
C GLN A 140 -9.81 11.83 10.80
N THR A 141 -9.89 12.85 9.97
CA THR A 141 -11.15 13.40 9.47
C THR A 141 -11.65 12.72 8.20
N VAL A 142 -10.72 12.16 7.43
CA VAL A 142 -11.03 11.51 6.14
C VAL A 142 -11.34 10.04 6.30
N CYS A 143 -10.57 9.30 7.10
CA CYS A 143 -10.71 7.86 7.25
C CYS A 143 -11.88 7.49 8.18
N HIS A 144 -12.44 6.30 8.01
CA HIS A 144 -13.46 5.75 8.91
C HIS A 144 -12.85 5.37 10.26
N ARG A 145 -11.59 4.96 10.25
CA ARG A 145 -10.76 4.67 11.42
C ARG A 145 -9.31 5.00 11.10
N CYS A 146 -8.53 5.34 12.12
CA CYS A 146 -7.08 5.46 12.04
C CYS A 146 -6.42 4.58 13.09
N ILE A 147 -5.30 3.99 12.74
CA ILE A 147 -4.49 3.14 13.62
C ILE A 147 -3.02 3.57 13.58
N ARG A 148 -2.33 3.43 14.70
CA ARG A 148 -0.88 3.59 14.75
C ARG A 148 -0.14 2.28 14.58
N SER A 149 -0.82 1.16 14.86
CA SER A 149 -0.28 -0.18 14.73
C SER A 149 -1.39 -1.17 14.39
N PHE A 150 -1.10 -2.19 13.61
CA PHE A 150 -2.04 -3.28 13.35
C PHE A 150 -2.36 -4.11 14.59
N ALA A 151 -1.54 -4.03 15.65
CA ALA A 151 -1.87 -4.63 16.94
C ALA A 151 -3.16 -4.08 17.57
N GLU A 152 -3.67 -2.93 17.14
CA GLU A 152 -4.95 -2.38 17.56
C GLU A 152 -6.16 -3.11 16.94
N LEU A 153 -5.91 -4.02 16.01
CA LEU A 153 -6.92 -4.77 15.25
C LEU A 153 -6.93 -6.29 15.56
N VAL A 154 -5.94 -6.75 16.31
CA VAL A 154 -5.75 -8.17 16.67
C VAL A 154 -6.59 -8.59 17.85
#